data_523c64083a8b27b2d0a6753242763f5e
#
_entry.id   523c64083a8b27b2d0a6753242763f5e
#
_cell.length_a   1.000
_cell.length_b   1.000
_cell.length_c   1.000
_cell.angle_alpha   90.00
_cell.angle_beta   90.00
_cell.angle_gamma   90.00
#
_symmetry.space_group_name_H-M   'P 1'
#
loop_
_entity.id
_entity.type
_entity.pdbx_description
1 polymer ?
#
loop_
_entity_poly.entity_id
_entity_poly.type
_entity_poly.pdbx_seq_one_letter_code
_entity_poly.pdbx_strand_id
1 'polypeptide(L)'
;MMGLKKPQLFVLAGAVVVIVLLVLAPRTPSGKKEEAAAVTPSKARIMEAVALVQGQDPMRGIMMLREIVKEEPDNAEAHWQLGLFAVQSGQMDKALERFRKVRELDAAGFPDVWFYLGRTYESMDSTDQAIACLLEYRKMVQDTAITKEVDRILKELKDKQ
;
A
#
# COMPACT_ATOMS: atom_id res chain seq x y z
N MET A 1 17.76 -34.89 62.69
CA MET A 1 18.16 -33.87 61.72
C MET A 1 18.86 -34.57 60.56
N MET A 2 18.14 -34.74 59.43
CA MET A 2 18.71 -35.36 58.21
C MET A 2 19.47 -34.26 57.43
N GLY A 3 20.82 -34.29 57.50
CA GLY A 3 21.66 -33.40 56.72
C GLY A 3 21.62 -33.78 55.22
N LEU A 4 21.34 -32.84 54.37
CA LEU A 4 21.40 -33.06 52.91
C LEU A 4 22.83 -33.48 52.52
N LYS A 5 22.92 -34.55 51.71
CA LYS A 5 24.22 -35.02 51.19
C LYS A 5 24.78 -34.02 50.18
N LYS A 6 26.12 -33.83 50.17
CA LYS A 6 26.81 -32.87 49.29
C LYS A 6 26.34 -32.84 47.85
N PRO A 7 26.03 -33.96 47.16
CA PRO A 7 25.53 -33.91 45.77
C PRO A 7 24.14 -33.29 45.65
N GLN A 8 23.29 -33.41 46.68
CA GLN A 8 21.95 -32.78 46.68
C GLN A 8 22.01 -31.26 46.82
N LEU A 9 23.04 -30.74 47.49
CA LEU A 9 23.27 -29.29 47.63
C LEU A 9 23.63 -28.66 46.28
N PHE A 10 24.45 -29.36 45.46
CA PHE A 10 24.82 -28.86 44.13
C PHE A 10 23.65 -28.86 43.15
N VAL A 11 22.77 -29.86 43.22
CA VAL A 11 21.58 -29.91 42.38
C VAL A 11 20.60 -28.80 42.78
N LEU A 12 20.40 -28.53 44.06
CA LEU A 12 19.58 -27.41 44.54
C LEU A 12 20.14 -26.05 44.17
N ALA A 13 21.47 -25.84 44.29
CA ALA A 13 22.13 -24.63 43.89
C ALA A 13 22.00 -24.40 42.37
N GLY A 14 22.15 -25.44 41.53
CA GLY A 14 21.96 -25.36 40.10
C GLY A 14 20.52 -25.01 39.69
N ALA A 15 19.53 -25.61 40.39
CA ALA A 15 18.12 -25.28 40.11
C ALA A 15 17.76 -23.83 40.46
N VAL A 16 18.30 -23.30 41.55
CA VAL A 16 18.09 -21.90 41.93
C VAL A 16 18.72 -20.92 40.91
N VAL A 17 19.92 -21.24 40.41
CA VAL A 17 20.57 -20.41 39.36
C VAL A 17 19.76 -20.42 38.10
N VAL A 18 19.23 -21.56 37.66
CA VAL A 18 18.35 -21.63 36.44
C VAL A 18 17.07 -20.84 36.64
N ILE A 19 16.45 -20.91 37.82
CA ILE A 19 15.24 -20.14 38.13
C ILE A 19 15.53 -18.63 38.12
N VAL A 20 16.65 -18.20 38.70
CA VAL A 20 17.09 -16.78 38.71
C VAL A 20 17.38 -16.31 37.29
N LEU A 21 18.02 -17.11 36.43
CA LEU A 21 18.25 -16.79 35.04
C LEU A 21 16.93 -16.71 34.23
N LEU A 22 15.96 -17.57 34.53
CA LEU A 22 14.63 -17.52 33.89
C LEU A 22 13.81 -16.30 34.34
N VAL A 23 13.98 -15.84 35.57
CA VAL A 23 13.30 -14.62 36.10
C VAL A 23 13.96 -13.36 35.60
N LEU A 24 15.29 -13.37 35.40
CA LEU A 24 16.06 -12.23 34.86
C LEU A 24 16.14 -12.23 33.34
N ALA A 25 15.74 -13.28 32.66
CA ALA A 25 15.61 -13.28 31.21
C ALA A 25 14.59 -12.19 30.79
N PRO A 26 14.98 -11.24 29.91
CA PRO A 26 14.03 -10.24 29.42
C PRO A 26 12.85 -10.95 28.78
N ARG A 27 11.68 -10.81 29.38
CA ARG A 27 10.40 -11.34 28.87
C ARG A 27 9.87 -10.50 27.69
N THR A 28 10.75 -9.96 26.90
CA THR A 28 10.36 -9.41 25.62
C THR A 28 10.49 -10.53 24.58
N PRO A 29 9.40 -11.09 24.06
CA PRO A 29 9.50 -11.71 22.76
C PRO A 29 9.99 -10.62 21.82
N SER A 30 11.22 -10.76 21.34
CA SER A 30 11.75 -10.01 20.20
C SER A 30 11.06 -10.56 18.92
N GLY A 31 9.72 -10.63 18.94
CA GLY A 31 8.92 -10.52 17.77
C GLY A 31 8.91 -9.03 17.47
N LYS A 32 9.47 -8.60 16.33
CA LYS A 32 8.93 -7.44 15.67
C LYS A 32 7.40 -7.60 15.77
N LYS A 33 6.77 -6.85 16.69
CA LYS A 33 5.41 -6.44 16.43
C LYS A 33 5.54 -5.75 15.07
N GLU A 34 5.07 -6.39 14.02
CA GLU A 34 4.39 -5.64 13.00
C GLU A 34 3.40 -4.80 13.81
N GLU A 35 3.79 -3.57 14.03
CA GLU A 35 2.89 -2.54 14.49
C GLU A 35 1.80 -2.59 13.44
N ALA A 36 0.70 -3.25 13.79
CA ALA A 36 -0.52 -3.18 12.99
C ALA A 36 -0.74 -1.68 12.89
N ALA A 37 -0.38 -1.13 11.73
CA ALA A 37 -0.32 0.31 11.51
C ALA A 37 -1.66 0.83 11.99
N ALA A 38 -1.66 1.58 13.08
CA ALA A 38 -2.87 2.06 13.70
C ALA A 38 -3.66 2.75 12.59
N VAL A 39 -4.83 2.21 12.26
CA VAL A 39 -5.65 2.74 11.16
C VAL A 39 -5.92 4.19 11.52
N THR A 40 -5.29 5.11 10.79
CA THR A 40 -5.51 6.53 11.01
C THR A 40 -6.99 6.84 10.76
N PRO A 41 -7.55 7.86 11.42
CA PRO A 41 -8.94 8.25 11.18
C PRO A 41 -9.25 8.45 9.70
N SER A 42 -8.33 9.04 8.94
CA SER A 42 -8.45 9.23 7.49
C SER A 42 -8.48 7.90 6.74
N LYS A 43 -7.64 6.94 7.10
CA LYS A 43 -7.62 5.61 6.47
C LYS A 43 -8.93 4.86 6.70
N ALA A 44 -9.49 4.93 7.91
CA ALA A 44 -10.80 4.32 8.20
C ALA A 44 -11.91 4.95 7.35
N ARG A 45 -11.91 6.29 7.22
CA ARG A 45 -12.87 7.03 6.38
C ARG A 45 -12.71 6.69 4.89
N ILE A 46 -11.49 6.52 4.39
CA ILE A 46 -11.23 6.09 3.02
C ILE A 46 -11.78 4.69 2.78
N MET A 47 -11.55 3.74 3.69
CA MET A 47 -12.07 2.38 3.59
C MET A 47 -13.61 2.37 3.56
N GLU A 48 -14.27 3.16 4.41
CA GLU A 48 -15.72 3.33 4.41
C GLU A 48 -16.19 3.91 3.07
N ALA A 49 -15.55 4.96 2.58
CA ALA A 49 -15.89 5.59 1.32
C ALA A 49 -15.76 4.63 0.14
N VAL A 50 -14.69 3.84 0.08
CA VAL A 50 -14.48 2.81 -0.96
C VAL A 50 -15.58 1.73 -0.89
N ALA A 51 -15.94 1.28 0.30
CA ALA A 51 -17.03 0.32 0.49
C ALA A 51 -18.38 0.87 -0.02
N LEU A 52 -18.66 2.15 0.24
CA LEU A 52 -19.86 2.82 -0.28
C LEU A 52 -19.86 2.93 -1.81
N VAL A 53 -18.71 3.25 -2.41
CA VAL A 53 -18.60 3.33 -3.89
C VAL A 53 -18.81 1.98 -4.54
N GLN A 54 -18.28 0.91 -3.96
CA GLN A 54 -18.46 -0.46 -4.45
C GLN A 54 -19.83 -1.05 -4.10
N GLY A 55 -20.57 -0.40 -3.21
CA GLY A 55 -21.85 -0.84 -2.70
C GLY A 55 -23.04 -0.13 -3.34
N GLN A 56 -24.01 0.22 -2.49
CA GLN A 56 -25.30 0.76 -2.93
C GLN A 56 -25.36 2.30 -3.01
N ASP A 57 -24.33 3.00 -2.53
CA ASP A 57 -24.31 4.47 -2.49
C ASP A 57 -22.97 5.05 -3.01
N PRO A 58 -22.66 4.86 -4.30
CA PRO A 58 -21.40 5.31 -4.88
C PRO A 58 -21.19 6.82 -4.74
N MET A 59 -22.25 7.60 -4.87
CA MET A 59 -22.15 9.06 -4.83
C MET A 59 -21.72 9.55 -3.45
N ARG A 60 -22.26 8.96 -2.38
CA ARG A 60 -21.86 9.27 -1.02
C ARG A 60 -20.38 8.93 -0.76
N GLY A 61 -19.91 7.78 -1.21
CA GLY A 61 -18.51 7.39 -1.10
C GLY A 61 -17.56 8.38 -1.81
N ILE A 62 -17.92 8.81 -3.03
CA ILE A 62 -17.16 9.82 -3.77
C ILE A 62 -17.15 11.16 -3.05
N MET A 63 -18.28 11.57 -2.46
CA MET A 63 -18.34 12.80 -1.68
C MET A 63 -17.45 12.74 -0.44
N MET A 64 -17.44 11.62 0.28
CA MET A 64 -16.55 11.41 1.43
C MET A 64 -15.06 11.50 1.03
N LEU A 65 -14.65 10.89 -0.08
CA LEU A 65 -13.28 11.01 -0.57
C LEU A 65 -12.90 12.45 -0.94
N ARG A 66 -13.84 13.21 -1.52
CA ARG A 66 -13.62 14.63 -1.84
C ARG A 66 -13.47 15.49 -0.58
N GLU A 67 -14.23 15.19 0.46
CA GLU A 67 -14.09 15.84 1.77
C GLU A 67 -12.69 15.57 2.36
N ILE A 68 -12.25 14.29 2.33
CA ILE A 68 -10.91 13.92 2.80
C ILE A 68 -9.84 14.70 2.06
N VAL A 69 -9.90 14.77 0.72
CA VAL A 69 -8.93 15.54 -0.08
C VAL A 69 -9.00 17.05 0.23
N LYS A 70 -10.15 17.58 0.60
CA LYS A 70 -10.29 18.98 1.02
C LYS A 70 -9.64 19.26 2.37
N GLU A 71 -9.80 18.33 3.32
CA GLU A 71 -9.21 18.39 4.66
C GLU A 71 -7.71 18.07 4.63
N GLU A 72 -7.32 17.11 3.81
CA GLU A 72 -5.97 16.58 3.66
C GLU A 72 -5.55 16.60 2.17
N PRO A 73 -5.13 17.74 1.62
CA PRO A 73 -4.82 17.87 0.18
C PRO A 73 -3.67 16.98 -0.30
N ASP A 74 -2.82 16.53 0.62
CA ASP A 74 -1.67 15.66 0.32
C ASP A 74 -1.92 14.19 0.69
N ASN A 75 -3.18 13.79 0.87
CA ASN A 75 -3.54 12.40 1.10
C ASN A 75 -3.52 11.60 -0.22
N ALA A 76 -2.39 10.95 -0.51
CA ALA A 76 -2.18 10.20 -1.75
C ALA A 76 -3.22 9.08 -1.94
N GLU A 77 -3.60 8.37 -0.87
CA GLU A 77 -4.61 7.30 -0.92
C GLU A 77 -5.97 7.82 -1.37
N ALA A 78 -6.43 8.95 -0.82
CA ALA A 78 -7.71 9.54 -1.21
C ALA A 78 -7.70 10.01 -2.68
N HIS A 79 -6.59 10.61 -3.14
CA HIS A 79 -6.40 10.94 -4.55
C HIS A 79 -6.39 9.68 -5.44
N TRP A 80 -5.71 8.62 -5.01
CA TRP A 80 -5.67 7.35 -5.73
C TRP A 80 -7.07 6.79 -5.95
N GLN A 81 -7.87 6.70 -4.89
CA GLN A 81 -9.23 6.18 -4.97
C GLN A 81 -10.12 7.04 -5.88
N LEU A 82 -10.04 8.37 -5.77
CA LEU A 82 -10.77 9.27 -6.68
C LEU A 82 -10.33 9.10 -8.14
N GLY A 83 -9.04 8.85 -8.39
CA GLY A 83 -8.52 8.56 -9.72
C GLY A 83 -9.13 7.29 -10.32
N LEU A 84 -9.16 6.19 -9.54
CA LEU A 84 -9.75 4.93 -9.95
C LEU A 84 -11.24 5.08 -10.31
N PHE A 85 -12.01 5.80 -9.48
CA PHE A 85 -13.43 6.04 -9.75
C PHE A 85 -13.65 6.95 -10.96
N ALA A 86 -12.75 7.91 -11.19
CA ALA A 86 -12.81 8.74 -12.38
C ALA A 86 -12.61 7.91 -13.66
N VAL A 87 -11.67 6.94 -13.66
CA VAL A 87 -11.49 5.99 -14.77
C VAL A 87 -12.76 5.16 -14.99
N GLN A 88 -13.32 4.57 -13.92
CA GLN A 88 -14.54 3.77 -14.01
C GLN A 88 -15.74 4.56 -14.57
N SER A 89 -15.76 5.87 -14.29
CA SER A 89 -16.84 6.77 -14.76
C SER A 89 -16.53 7.43 -16.11
N GLY A 90 -15.43 7.07 -16.79
CA GLY A 90 -15.03 7.67 -18.06
C GLY A 90 -14.56 9.14 -17.96
N GLN A 91 -14.29 9.65 -16.75
CA GLN A 91 -13.89 11.02 -16.51
C GLN A 91 -12.35 11.17 -16.58
N MET A 92 -11.78 10.98 -17.78
CA MET A 92 -10.32 10.84 -17.96
C MET A 92 -9.54 12.08 -17.54
N ASP A 93 -10.06 13.29 -17.75
CA ASP A 93 -9.41 14.52 -17.28
C ASP A 93 -9.23 14.53 -15.76
N LYS A 94 -10.28 14.12 -15.02
CA LYS A 94 -10.22 14.03 -13.56
C LYS A 94 -9.30 12.90 -13.09
N ALA A 95 -9.32 11.76 -13.78
CA ALA A 95 -8.40 10.67 -13.50
C ALA A 95 -6.95 11.13 -13.64
N LEU A 96 -6.64 11.82 -14.73
CA LEU A 96 -5.32 12.37 -15.01
C LEU A 96 -4.86 13.34 -13.90
N GLU A 97 -5.73 14.27 -13.48
CA GLU A 97 -5.45 15.21 -12.38
C GLU A 97 -5.09 14.45 -11.09
N ARG A 98 -5.90 13.45 -10.72
CA ARG A 98 -5.73 12.69 -9.48
C ARG A 98 -4.46 11.83 -9.51
N PHE A 99 -4.22 11.09 -10.59
CA PHE A 99 -3.02 10.26 -10.70
C PHE A 99 -1.73 11.08 -10.79
N ARG A 100 -1.75 12.26 -11.42
CA ARG A 100 -0.61 13.19 -11.37
C ARG A 100 -0.31 13.60 -9.93
N LYS A 101 -1.34 13.91 -9.14
CA LYS A 101 -1.16 14.28 -7.73
C LYS A 101 -0.60 13.10 -6.91
N VAL A 102 -1.10 11.88 -7.12
CA VAL A 102 -0.55 10.66 -6.47
C VAL A 102 0.93 10.48 -6.81
N ARG A 103 1.30 10.62 -8.09
CA ARG A 103 2.68 10.51 -8.54
C ARG A 103 3.59 11.55 -7.86
N GLU A 104 3.10 12.77 -7.68
CA GLU A 104 3.84 13.85 -7.01
C GLU A 104 4.02 13.58 -5.52
N LEU A 105 3.01 13.04 -4.86
CA LEU A 105 3.00 12.81 -3.42
C LEU A 105 3.77 11.55 -3.03
N ASP A 106 3.50 10.42 -3.68
CA ASP A 106 4.06 9.13 -3.29
C ASP A 106 4.04 8.11 -4.44
N ALA A 107 4.85 8.33 -5.47
CA ALA A 107 4.97 7.39 -6.57
C ALA A 107 5.53 6.02 -6.14
N ALA A 108 6.29 5.96 -5.05
CA ALA A 108 6.89 4.72 -4.55
C ALA A 108 5.85 3.86 -3.81
N GLY A 109 4.95 4.47 -3.03
CA GLY A 109 3.85 3.79 -2.37
C GLY A 109 2.74 3.34 -3.33
N PHE A 110 2.65 3.99 -4.51
CA PHE A 110 1.66 3.71 -5.55
C PHE A 110 2.32 3.45 -6.91
N PRO A 111 3.14 2.39 -7.06
CA PRO A 111 3.88 2.15 -8.31
C PRO A 111 2.96 1.99 -9.53
N ASP A 112 1.75 1.47 -9.35
CA ASP A 112 0.75 1.31 -10.40
C ASP A 112 0.24 2.66 -10.96
N VAL A 113 0.56 3.79 -10.30
CA VAL A 113 0.19 5.12 -10.80
C VAL A 113 0.73 5.39 -12.20
N TRP A 114 1.89 4.84 -12.53
CA TRP A 114 2.48 4.97 -13.85
C TRP A 114 1.70 4.22 -14.93
N PHE A 115 1.17 3.04 -14.59
CA PHE A 115 0.29 2.29 -15.48
C PHE A 115 -1.02 3.04 -15.73
N TYR A 116 -1.67 3.51 -14.65
CA TYR A 116 -2.93 4.24 -14.77
C TYR A 116 -2.77 5.58 -15.49
N LEU A 117 -1.66 6.30 -15.29
CA LEU A 117 -1.32 7.49 -16.08
C LEU A 117 -1.16 7.12 -17.56
N GLY A 118 -0.41 6.08 -17.88
CA GLY A 118 -0.20 5.62 -19.24
C GLY A 118 -1.53 5.29 -19.94
N ARG A 119 -2.40 4.53 -19.28
CA ARG A 119 -3.73 4.16 -19.83
C ARG A 119 -4.67 5.37 -19.94
N THR A 120 -4.58 6.31 -19.01
CA THR A 120 -5.38 7.54 -19.07
C THR A 120 -4.93 8.43 -20.24
N TYR A 121 -3.61 8.61 -20.43
CA TYR A 121 -3.07 9.33 -21.58
C TYR A 121 -3.42 8.66 -22.91
N GLU A 122 -3.36 7.34 -22.99
CA GLU A 122 -3.77 6.60 -24.19
C GLU A 122 -5.23 6.89 -24.56
N SER A 123 -6.13 6.87 -23.57
CA SER A 123 -7.57 7.15 -23.80
C SER A 123 -7.86 8.61 -24.17
N MET A 124 -6.85 9.51 -24.01
CA MET A 124 -6.89 10.92 -24.40
C MET A 124 -6.06 11.19 -25.66
N ASP A 125 -5.73 10.16 -26.44
CA ASP A 125 -4.90 10.23 -27.64
C ASP A 125 -3.52 10.89 -27.44
N SER A 126 -3.04 10.92 -26.21
CA SER A 126 -1.74 11.48 -25.83
C SER A 126 -0.65 10.39 -25.83
N THR A 127 -0.36 9.87 -27.03
CA THR A 127 0.46 8.67 -27.22
C THR A 127 1.87 8.77 -26.64
N ASP A 128 2.56 9.90 -26.81
CA ASP A 128 3.92 10.08 -26.27
C ASP A 128 3.98 10.00 -24.76
N GLN A 129 3.01 10.66 -24.08
CA GLN A 129 2.90 10.63 -22.63
C GLN A 129 2.50 9.24 -22.14
N ALA A 130 1.63 8.53 -22.86
CA ALA A 130 1.24 7.17 -22.54
C ALA A 130 2.46 6.23 -22.58
N ILE A 131 3.25 6.31 -23.66
CA ILE A 131 4.49 5.51 -23.81
C ILE A 131 5.47 5.83 -22.68
N ALA A 132 5.71 7.11 -22.39
CA ALA A 132 6.63 7.51 -21.32
C ALA A 132 6.24 6.93 -19.96
N CYS A 133 4.96 7.02 -19.58
CA CYS A 133 4.47 6.47 -18.32
C CYS A 133 4.56 4.93 -18.27
N LEU A 134 4.18 4.25 -19.34
CA LEU A 134 4.25 2.79 -19.42
C LEU A 134 5.69 2.26 -19.38
N LEU A 135 6.65 3.00 -19.94
CA LEU A 135 8.07 2.65 -19.82
C LEU A 135 8.58 2.78 -18.37
N GLU A 136 8.13 3.80 -17.62
CA GLU A 136 8.47 3.89 -16.19
C GLU A 136 7.85 2.73 -15.40
N TYR A 137 6.58 2.42 -15.64
CA TYR A 137 5.94 1.25 -15.01
C TYR A 137 6.68 -0.05 -15.31
N ARG A 138 7.08 -0.24 -16.58
CA ARG A 138 7.78 -1.43 -17.06
C ARG A 138 9.10 -1.70 -16.31
N LYS A 139 9.80 -0.65 -15.86
CA LYS A 139 11.05 -0.76 -15.09
C LYS A 139 10.83 -1.32 -13.69
N MET A 140 9.64 -1.11 -13.11
CA MET A 140 9.32 -1.46 -11.73
C MET A 140 8.69 -2.86 -11.61
N VAL A 141 8.04 -3.33 -12.68
CA VAL A 141 7.33 -4.61 -12.67
C VAL A 141 8.28 -5.76 -12.89
N GLN A 142 8.23 -6.75 -12.00
CA GLN A 142 9.00 -7.99 -12.09
C GLN A 142 8.15 -9.18 -12.57
N ASP A 143 6.82 -9.11 -12.46
CA ASP A 143 5.92 -10.15 -12.91
C ASP A 143 5.95 -10.29 -14.44
N THR A 144 6.24 -11.52 -14.91
CA THR A 144 6.41 -11.81 -16.33
C THR A 144 5.12 -11.64 -17.14
N ALA A 145 3.97 -11.91 -16.56
CA ALA A 145 2.67 -11.77 -17.25
C ALA A 145 2.32 -10.28 -17.43
N ILE A 146 2.48 -9.49 -16.37
CA ILE A 146 2.26 -8.04 -16.42
C ILE A 146 3.25 -7.39 -17.40
N THR A 147 4.51 -7.79 -17.33
CA THR A 147 5.57 -7.32 -18.24
C THR A 147 5.20 -7.53 -19.70
N LYS A 148 4.77 -8.75 -20.08
CA LYS A 148 4.34 -9.05 -21.45
C LYS A 148 3.16 -8.21 -21.89
N GLU A 149 2.20 -7.97 -21.02
CA GLU A 149 1.04 -7.14 -21.32
C GLU A 149 1.44 -5.66 -21.54
N VAL A 150 2.31 -5.13 -20.69
CA VAL A 150 2.84 -3.76 -20.87
C VAL A 150 3.63 -3.64 -22.18
N ASP A 151 4.48 -4.63 -22.50
CA ASP A 151 5.26 -4.65 -23.75
C ASP A 151 4.32 -4.73 -24.98
N ARG A 152 3.21 -5.46 -24.90
CA ARG A 152 2.17 -5.51 -25.96
C ARG A 152 1.54 -4.14 -26.18
N ILE A 153 1.11 -3.47 -25.10
CA ILE A 153 0.51 -2.14 -25.17
C ILE A 153 1.51 -1.12 -25.75
N LEU A 154 2.75 -1.16 -25.30
CA LEU A 154 3.81 -0.28 -25.81
C LEU A 154 4.05 -0.47 -27.32
N LYS A 155 4.00 -1.71 -27.80
CA LYS A 155 4.10 -2.01 -29.24
C LYS A 155 2.94 -1.42 -30.01
N GLU A 156 1.70 -1.66 -29.55
CA GLU A 156 0.49 -1.15 -30.20
C GLU A 156 0.46 0.38 -30.29
N LEU A 157 0.95 1.07 -29.23
CA LEU A 157 1.04 2.54 -29.23
C LEU A 157 2.08 3.06 -30.22
N LYS A 158 3.22 2.38 -30.37
CA LYS A 158 4.26 2.76 -31.34
C LYS A 158 3.85 2.50 -32.77
N ASP A 159 3.07 1.46 -33.00
CA ASP A 159 2.58 1.11 -34.36
C ASP A 159 1.48 2.10 -34.83
N LYS A 160 0.91 2.91 -33.92
CA LYS A 160 -0.09 3.95 -34.22
C LYS A 160 0.50 5.34 -34.51
N GLN A 161 1.80 5.52 -34.30
CA GLN A 161 2.52 6.78 -34.57
C GLN A 161 2.96 6.87 -36.03
#